data_9a9c42fe2ecdec27019b2f4fa0dd7ddc
#
_entry.id   9a9c42fe2ecdec27019b2f4fa0dd7ddc
#
_cell.length_a   1.000
_cell.length_b   1.000
_cell.length_c   1.000
_cell.angle_alpha   90.00
_cell.angle_beta   90.00
_cell.angle_gamma   90.00
#
_symmetry.space_group_name_H-M   'P 1'
#
loop_
_entity.id
_entity.type
_entity.pdbx_description
1 polymer ?
#
loop_
_entity_poly.entity_id
_entity_poly.type
_entity_poly.pdbx_seq_one_letter_code
_entity_poly.pdbx_strand_id
1 'polypeptide(L)'
;MLSASAADGTPLAVYLDTPARPRSDGATIVLVHGASVTADLWRLHARHLTGLGFRVLRYDHRAHGRTPRGDAPMTIEQLADDLSQILRALAPTGPLVLAGHSLGALVLQELAALRPQLLSRIRGMVLLSATAHGASVLPGRGPRALLLAAGRSLFALACTHAPRAVDRVRRLLPDTHRYTLIPRTATGADDGPPPCRHAVRHTPTADLAALWQSLRGYRARRLAVLEQLGGRLLLIAGADDQHIPAAHTKQLAHRLPAARLEIVPRTTHALPIRHPALISARIARLAAGPKPRPHLTKDPSFPNSPISEQFH
;
A
#
# COMPACT_ATOMS: atom_id res chain seq x y z
N MET A 1 9.94 15.31 -10.81
CA MET A 1 10.36 13.91 -10.57
C MET A 1 11.74 13.99 -9.94
N LEU A 2 11.97 13.27 -8.87
CA LEU A 2 13.26 13.10 -8.20
C LEU A 2 13.71 11.65 -8.36
N SER A 3 14.94 11.36 -8.00
CA SER A 3 15.42 9.99 -7.85
C SER A 3 16.09 9.83 -6.48
N ALA A 4 15.96 8.63 -5.91
CA ALA A 4 16.74 8.16 -4.79
C ALA A 4 17.54 6.94 -5.25
N SER A 5 18.70 6.68 -4.67
CA SER A 5 19.48 5.49 -5.01
C SER A 5 19.13 4.35 -4.08
N ALA A 6 18.80 3.19 -4.64
CA ALA A 6 18.77 1.93 -3.91
C ALA A 6 20.18 1.51 -3.46
N ALA A 7 20.28 0.50 -2.60
CA ALA A 7 21.57 0.02 -2.10
C ALA A 7 22.48 -0.55 -3.20
N ASP A 8 21.90 -1.09 -4.27
CA ASP A 8 22.59 -1.58 -5.46
C ASP A 8 22.86 -0.48 -6.52
N GLY A 9 22.64 0.80 -6.17
CA GLY A 9 22.81 1.94 -7.07
C GLY A 9 21.64 2.16 -8.04
N THR A 10 20.60 1.33 -8.04
CA THR A 10 19.43 1.48 -8.92
C THR A 10 18.74 2.81 -8.65
N PRO A 11 18.52 3.68 -9.68
CA PRO A 11 17.78 4.93 -9.51
C PRO A 11 16.27 4.66 -9.35
N LEU A 12 15.74 4.98 -8.19
CA LEU A 12 14.31 4.83 -7.86
C LEU A 12 13.57 6.12 -8.24
N ALA A 13 12.60 6.04 -9.14
CA ALA A 13 11.79 7.17 -9.56
C ALA A 13 10.81 7.59 -8.46
N VAL A 14 10.94 8.83 -7.98
CA VAL A 14 10.14 9.37 -6.89
C VAL A 14 9.42 10.63 -7.34
N TYR A 15 8.17 10.76 -6.94
CA TYR A 15 7.30 11.90 -7.18
C TYR A 15 7.02 12.56 -5.82
N LEU A 16 7.45 13.79 -5.69
CA LEU A 16 7.23 14.60 -4.50
C LEU A 16 6.20 15.69 -4.84
N ASP A 17 5.02 15.55 -4.28
CA ASP A 17 3.94 16.50 -4.42
C ASP A 17 3.93 17.40 -3.16
N THR A 18 4.23 18.68 -3.34
CA THR A 18 4.32 19.65 -2.25
C THR A 18 3.09 20.56 -2.22
N PRO A 19 2.51 20.83 -1.06
CA PRO A 19 1.37 21.73 -0.93
C PRO A 19 1.79 23.19 -1.09
N ALA A 20 0.90 24.03 -1.62
CA ALA A 20 1.12 25.47 -1.68
C ALA A 20 1.18 26.12 -0.27
N ARG A 21 0.45 25.54 0.67
CA ARG A 21 0.42 25.96 2.08
C ARG A 21 0.72 24.74 2.96
N PRO A 22 1.99 24.53 3.34
CA PRO A 22 2.38 23.41 4.18
C PRO A 22 1.77 23.50 5.57
N ARG A 23 1.44 22.33 6.14
CA ARG A 23 1.06 22.21 7.54
C ARG A 23 2.30 22.40 8.44
N SER A 24 2.07 22.98 9.60
CA SER A 24 3.14 23.23 10.58
C SER A 24 3.72 21.95 11.20
N ASP A 25 2.98 20.83 11.16
CA ASP A 25 3.38 19.58 11.79
C ASP A 25 4.39 18.76 10.96
N GLY A 26 4.73 19.21 9.75
CA GLY A 26 5.77 18.64 8.89
C GLY A 26 5.56 17.16 8.46
N ALA A 27 4.34 16.63 8.63
CA ALA A 27 4.06 15.24 8.31
C ALA A 27 4.20 14.95 6.81
N THR A 28 4.92 13.89 6.46
CA THR A 28 5.03 13.38 5.09
C THR A 28 4.17 12.12 4.92
N ILE A 29 3.28 12.15 3.93
CA ILE A 29 2.49 10.99 3.53
C ILE A 29 3.24 10.24 2.44
N VAL A 30 3.40 8.92 2.59
CA VAL A 30 4.10 8.04 1.65
C VAL A 30 3.11 7.03 1.09
N LEU A 31 2.97 7.01 -0.23
CA LEU A 31 2.00 6.19 -0.93
C LEU A 31 2.69 5.10 -1.76
N VAL A 32 2.42 3.84 -1.42
CA VAL A 32 3.11 2.65 -1.95
C VAL A 32 2.16 1.84 -2.81
N HIS A 33 2.46 1.71 -4.10
CA HIS A 33 1.57 1.06 -5.07
C HIS A 33 1.65 -0.47 -5.02
N GLY A 34 0.68 -1.13 -5.66
CA GLY A 34 0.59 -2.59 -5.80
C GLY A 34 1.43 -3.14 -6.95
N ALA A 35 1.41 -4.47 -7.12
CA ALA A 35 2.02 -5.12 -8.27
C ALA A 35 1.34 -4.69 -9.58
N SER A 36 2.11 -4.61 -10.66
CA SER A 36 1.61 -4.31 -12.01
C SER A 36 0.91 -2.96 -12.17
N VAL A 37 1.12 -2.03 -11.25
CA VAL A 37 0.71 -0.63 -11.33
C VAL A 37 1.91 0.28 -11.03
N THR A 38 1.74 1.60 -11.10
CA THR A 38 2.80 2.58 -10.83
C THR A 38 2.34 3.59 -9.77
N ALA A 39 3.21 4.52 -9.43
CA ALA A 39 2.91 5.66 -8.56
C ALA A 39 1.68 6.47 -9.05
N ASP A 40 1.31 6.36 -10.31
CA ASP A 40 0.12 7.03 -10.88
C ASP A 40 -1.20 6.54 -10.29
N LEU A 41 -1.24 5.31 -9.72
CA LEU A 41 -2.36 4.85 -8.90
C LEU A 41 -2.78 5.90 -7.86
N TRP A 42 -1.81 6.58 -7.31
CA TRP A 42 -1.97 7.52 -6.21
C TRP A 42 -2.11 8.99 -6.63
N ARG A 43 -2.15 9.29 -7.94
CA ARG A 43 -2.13 10.67 -8.43
C ARG A 43 -3.31 11.52 -7.93
N LEU A 44 -4.52 10.96 -7.90
CA LEU A 44 -5.70 11.65 -7.38
C LEU A 44 -5.61 11.85 -5.86
N HIS A 45 -5.13 10.85 -5.14
CA HIS A 45 -4.91 10.93 -3.69
C HIS A 45 -3.87 12.00 -3.36
N ALA A 46 -2.75 12.03 -4.09
CA ALA A 46 -1.71 13.03 -3.89
C ALA A 46 -2.27 14.45 -4.07
N ARG A 47 -3.05 14.71 -5.12
CA ARG A 47 -3.71 16.01 -5.34
C ARG A 47 -4.63 16.38 -4.18
N HIS A 48 -5.44 15.44 -3.72
CA HIS A 48 -6.35 15.69 -2.60
C HIS A 48 -5.60 15.99 -1.31
N LEU A 49 -4.57 15.18 -1.00
CA LEU A 49 -3.79 15.31 0.22
C LEU A 49 -2.92 16.57 0.23
N THR A 50 -2.33 16.97 -0.91
CA THR A 50 -1.61 18.24 -1.03
C THR A 50 -2.55 19.44 -0.91
N GLY A 51 -3.78 19.34 -1.43
CA GLY A 51 -4.83 20.34 -1.19
C GLY A 51 -5.15 20.54 0.29
N LEU A 52 -4.96 19.50 1.13
CA LEU A 52 -5.10 19.56 2.59
C LEU A 52 -3.82 20.01 3.31
N GLY A 53 -2.78 20.40 2.59
CA GLY A 53 -1.54 20.91 3.14
C GLY A 53 -0.49 19.85 3.48
N PHE A 54 -0.69 18.57 3.10
CA PHE A 54 0.30 17.52 3.34
C PHE A 54 1.34 17.44 2.24
N ARG A 55 2.58 17.18 2.60
CA ARG A 55 3.64 16.74 1.70
C ARG A 55 3.40 15.28 1.36
N VAL A 56 3.37 14.92 0.07
CA VAL A 56 3.08 13.57 -0.39
C VAL A 56 4.23 13.04 -1.22
N LEU A 57 4.71 11.86 -0.86
CA LEU A 57 5.74 11.11 -1.57
C LEU A 57 5.10 9.85 -2.14
N ARG A 58 5.28 9.62 -3.42
CA ARG A 58 4.93 8.38 -4.13
C ARG A 58 6.07 8.00 -5.05
N TYR A 59 6.26 6.72 -5.33
CA TYR A 59 7.40 6.25 -6.11
C TYR A 59 7.03 5.00 -6.91
N ASP A 60 7.81 4.70 -7.93
CA ASP A 60 7.71 3.45 -8.67
C ASP A 60 8.63 2.40 -8.06
N HIS A 61 8.10 1.22 -7.72
CA HIS A 61 8.93 0.06 -7.33
C HIS A 61 9.90 -0.29 -8.45
N ARG A 62 11.03 -0.94 -8.11
CA ARG A 62 11.94 -1.47 -9.13
C ARG A 62 11.18 -2.35 -10.15
N ALA A 63 11.63 -2.31 -11.40
CA ALA A 63 10.97 -2.93 -12.55
C ALA A 63 9.54 -2.44 -12.82
N HIS A 64 9.10 -1.35 -12.19
CA HIS A 64 7.80 -0.72 -12.47
C HIS A 64 7.98 0.73 -12.92
N GLY A 65 7.09 1.18 -13.80
CA GLY A 65 7.02 2.55 -14.25
C GLY A 65 8.35 3.06 -14.80
N ARG A 66 8.95 4.04 -14.12
CA ARG A 66 10.22 4.67 -14.50
C ARG A 66 11.42 4.18 -13.70
N THR A 67 11.21 3.29 -12.75
CA THR A 67 12.30 2.66 -12.00
C THR A 67 12.81 1.45 -12.77
N PRO A 68 14.10 1.40 -13.15
CA PRO A 68 14.66 0.22 -13.81
C PRO A 68 14.66 -1.00 -12.87
N ARG A 69 14.98 -2.16 -13.45
CA ARG A 69 15.05 -3.43 -12.72
C ARG A 69 16.15 -3.45 -11.68
N GLY A 70 17.33 -2.92 -12.01
CA GLY A 70 18.54 -3.06 -11.21
C GLY A 70 19.01 -4.51 -11.08
N ASP A 71 20.03 -4.74 -10.27
CA ASP A 71 20.67 -6.05 -10.12
C ASP A 71 20.17 -6.84 -8.91
N ALA A 72 19.63 -6.17 -7.91
CA ALA A 72 19.15 -6.81 -6.69
C ALA A 72 17.93 -7.73 -6.95
N PRO A 73 17.67 -8.74 -6.09
CA PRO A 73 16.56 -9.67 -6.24
C PRO A 73 15.19 -8.99 -6.24
N MET A 74 14.21 -9.53 -6.99
CA MET A 74 12.82 -9.08 -6.97
C MET A 74 12.06 -9.73 -5.82
N THR A 75 12.33 -9.29 -4.59
CA THR A 75 11.68 -9.79 -3.37
C THR A 75 10.97 -8.66 -2.61
N ILE A 76 10.05 -9.01 -1.73
CA ILE A 76 9.34 -8.04 -0.90
C ILE A 76 10.32 -7.33 0.04
N GLU A 77 11.29 -8.07 0.56
CA GLU A 77 12.36 -7.56 1.42
C GLU A 77 13.19 -6.49 0.70
N GLN A 78 13.53 -6.76 -0.56
CA GLN A 78 14.28 -5.79 -1.37
C GLN A 78 13.44 -4.54 -1.65
N LEU A 79 12.15 -4.69 -1.96
CA LEU A 79 11.25 -3.55 -2.16
C LEU A 79 11.09 -2.71 -0.87
N ALA A 80 11.11 -3.36 0.28
CA ALA A 80 11.07 -2.68 1.57
C ALA A 80 12.40 -1.94 1.87
N ASP A 81 13.54 -2.53 1.50
CA ASP A 81 14.82 -1.84 1.62
C ASP A 81 14.89 -0.64 0.67
N ASP A 82 14.47 -0.77 -0.59
CA ASP A 82 14.37 0.35 -1.52
C ASP A 82 13.55 1.51 -0.94
N LEU A 83 12.40 1.21 -0.34
CA LEU A 83 11.57 2.22 0.33
C LEU A 83 12.33 2.84 1.51
N SER A 84 13.10 2.05 2.26
CA SER A 84 13.89 2.58 3.38
C SER A 84 14.96 3.57 2.90
N GLN A 85 15.59 3.35 1.72
CA GLN A 85 16.53 4.28 1.10
C GLN A 85 15.84 5.59 0.68
N ILE A 86 14.64 5.48 0.06
CA ILE A 86 13.83 6.65 -0.30
C ILE A 86 13.50 7.49 0.93
N LEU A 87 13.04 6.86 2.02
CA LEU A 87 12.70 7.56 3.26
C LEU A 87 13.92 8.25 3.88
N ARG A 88 15.07 7.59 3.85
CA ARG A 88 16.34 8.16 4.36
C ARG A 88 16.78 9.38 3.55
N ALA A 89 16.62 9.33 2.23
CA ALA A 89 17.06 10.41 1.34
C ALA A 89 16.07 11.59 1.34
N LEU A 90 14.76 11.33 1.35
CA LEU A 90 13.75 12.35 1.05
C LEU A 90 12.81 12.70 2.22
N ALA A 91 12.82 11.89 3.27
CA ALA A 91 12.06 12.14 4.50
C ALA A 91 12.86 11.69 5.73
N PRO A 92 14.11 12.20 5.94
CA PRO A 92 15.01 11.72 6.99
C PRO A 92 14.47 12.00 8.40
N THR A 93 13.67 13.03 8.55
CA THR A 93 13.12 13.49 9.83
C THR A 93 11.62 13.71 9.75
N GLY A 94 10.99 14.00 10.88
CA GLY A 94 9.56 14.32 10.99
C GLY A 94 8.62 13.10 10.95
N PRO A 95 7.33 13.34 11.19
CA PRO A 95 6.33 12.30 11.24
C PRO A 95 6.02 11.73 9.85
N LEU A 96 5.72 10.43 9.79
CA LEU A 96 5.37 9.70 8.58
C LEU A 96 3.94 9.16 8.67
N VAL A 97 3.21 9.21 7.57
CA VAL A 97 1.99 8.42 7.38
C VAL A 97 2.18 7.56 6.13
N LEU A 98 2.07 6.26 6.31
CA LEU A 98 2.35 5.30 5.25
C LEU A 98 1.03 4.69 4.77
N ALA A 99 0.79 4.66 3.46
CA ALA A 99 -0.36 3.97 2.89
C ALA A 99 0.08 3.06 1.73
N GLY A 100 -0.26 1.78 1.82
CA GLY A 100 0.13 0.78 0.83
C GLY A 100 -1.05 -0.06 0.35
N HIS A 101 -1.09 -0.32 -0.95
CA HIS A 101 -2.11 -1.16 -1.57
C HIS A 101 -1.52 -2.48 -2.05
N SER A 102 -2.17 -3.61 -1.71
CA SER A 102 -1.79 -4.94 -2.20
C SER A 102 -0.31 -5.25 -1.91
N LEU A 103 0.55 -5.43 -2.91
CA LEU A 103 2.00 -5.55 -2.75
C LEU A 103 2.57 -4.43 -1.86
N GLY A 104 2.13 -3.18 -2.06
CA GLY A 104 2.58 -2.05 -1.24
C GLY A 104 2.24 -2.22 0.24
N ALA A 105 1.14 -2.88 0.57
CA ALA A 105 0.82 -3.21 1.96
C ALA A 105 1.78 -4.25 2.56
N LEU A 106 2.25 -5.22 1.76
CA LEU A 106 3.26 -6.19 2.18
C LEU A 106 4.64 -5.54 2.34
N VAL A 107 5.00 -4.64 1.43
CA VAL A 107 6.23 -3.85 1.52
C VAL A 107 6.26 -3.02 2.80
N LEU A 108 5.13 -2.41 3.21
CA LEU A 108 5.04 -1.66 4.47
C LEU A 108 5.14 -2.57 5.71
N GLN A 109 4.56 -3.77 5.67
CA GLN A 109 4.72 -4.75 6.75
C GLN A 109 6.19 -5.16 6.89
N GLU A 110 6.86 -5.43 5.77
CA GLU A 110 8.27 -5.82 5.76
C GLU A 110 9.18 -4.65 6.16
N LEU A 111 8.89 -3.42 5.72
CA LEU A 111 9.62 -2.21 6.16
C LEU A 111 9.58 -2.05 7.68
N ALA A 112 8.41 -2.24 8.29
CA ALA A 112 8.28 -2.17 9.75
C ALA A 112 9.10 -3.26 10.46
N ALA A 113 9.19 -4.45 9.88
CA ALA A 113 9.98 -5.56 10.40
C ALA A 113 11.49 -5.33 10.26
N LEU A 114 11.93 -4.79 9.10
CA LEU A 114 13.34 -4.52 8.81
C LEU A 114 13.86 -3.26 9.50
N ARG A 115 12.99 -2.28 9.75
CA ARG A 115 13.34 -0.95 10.30
C ARG A 115 12.42 -0.58 11.46
N PRO A 116 12.39 -1.36 12.56
CA PRO A 116 11.48 -1.12 13.69
C PRO A 116 11.65 0.27 14.33
N GLN A 117 12.84 0.87 14.21
CA GLN A 117 13.11 2.23 14.66
C GLN A 117 12.26 3.30 13.93
N LEU A 118 11.75 3.01 12.73
CA LEU A 118 10.85 3.95 12.04
C LEU A 118 9.48 4.05 12.71
N LEU A 119 9.07 3.07 13.51
CA LEU A 119 7.74 3.04 14.14
C LEU A 119 7.48 4.24 15.03
N SER A 120 8.52 4.76 15.69
CA SER A 120 8.42 5.98 16.51
C SER A 120 8.02 7.21 15.71
N ARG A 121 8.36 7.23 14.41
CA ARG A 121 8.01 8.31 13.47
C ARG A 121 6.69 8.07 12.75
N ILE A 122 6.19 6.83 12.72
CA ILE A 122 4.94 6.51 12.02
C ILE A 122 3.76 6.99 12.85
N ARG A 123 3.15 8.09 12.42
CA ARG A 123 1.93 8.66 12.98
C ARG A 123 0.70 7.82 12.63
N GLY A 124 0.71 7.18 11.46
CA GLY A 124 -0.34 6.28 11.01
C GLY A 124 0.09 5.39 9.85
N MET A 125 -0.50 4.22 9.77
CA MET A 125 -0.30 3.29 8.65
C MET A 125 -1.64 2.76 8.15
N VAL A 126 -1.83 2.79 6.82
CA VAL A 126 -3.02 2.27 6.14
C VAL A 126 -2.60 1.14 5.22
N LEU A 127 -3.11 -0.04 5.47
CA LEU A 127 -2.88 -1.23 4.65
C LEU A 127 -4.17 -1.60 3.90
N LEU A 128 -4.16 -1.42 2.58
CA LEU A 128 -5.31 -1.68 1.73
C LEU A 128 -5.15 -3.04 1.05
N SER A 129 -6.17 -3.88 1.15
CA SER A 129 -6.17 -5.26 0.63
C SER A 129 -4.93 -6.03 1.10
N ALA A 130 -4.71 -6.06 2.41
CA ALA A 130 -3.53 -6.63 3.05
C ALA A 130 -3.74 -8.09 3.50
N THR A 131 -2.66 -8.85 3.56
CA THR A 131 -2.63 -10.21 4.07
C THR A 131 -1.35 -10.43 4.90
N ALA A 132 -1.40 -11.38 5.85
CA ALA A 132 -0.21 -11.83 6.58
C ALA A 132 0.57 -12.92 5.82
N HIS A 133 -0.02 -13.49 4.81
CA HIS A 133 0.55 -14.55 3.99
C HIS A 133 0.59 -14.11 2.54
N GLY A 134 1.55 -14.63 1.78
CA GLY A 134 1.60 -14.40 0.33
C GLY A 134 0.30 -14.83 -0.35
N ALA A 135 0.09 -14.31 -1.54
CA ALA A 135 -1.13 -14.53 -2.32
C ALA A 135 -1.38 -16.02 -2.59
N SER A 136 -1.95 -16.75 -1.65
CA SER A 136 -2.66 -17.98 -1.94
C SER A 136 -4.05 -17.58 -2.44
N VAL A 137 -4.15 -17.37 -3.75
CA VAL A 137 -5.44 -17.42 -4.41
C VAL A 137 -5.92 -18.86 -4.24
N LEU A 138 -6.69 -19.10 -3.20
CA LEU A 138 -7.38 -20.39 -3.07
C LEU A 138 -8.26 -20.52 -4.32
N PRO A 139 -8.10 -21.58 -5.13
CA PRO A 139 -9.03 -21.82 -6.21
C PRO A 139 -10.42 -21.91 -5.60
N GLY A 140 -11.39 -21.21 -6.18
CA GLY A 140 -12.79 -21.43 -5.83
C GLY A 140 -13.11 -22.93 -5.92
N ARG A 141 -14.18 -23.39 -5.31
CA ARG A 141 -14.61 -24.78 -5.39
C ARG A 141 -15.36 -25.04 -6.70
N GLY A 142 -15.10 -26.17 -7.34
CA GLY A 142 -15.80 -26.64 -8.55
C GLY A 142 -14.92 -26.72 -9.81
N PRO A 143 -15.40 -27.41 -10.86
CA PRO A 143 -14.62 -27.72 -12.06
C PRO A 143 -14.12 -26.47 -12.82
N ARG A 144 -14.91 -25.38 -12.84
CA ARG A 144 -14.47 -24.11 -13.43
C ARG A 144 -13.29 -23.49 -12.68
N ALA A 145 -13.29 -23.59 -11.36
CA ALA A 145 -12.21 -23.08 -10.53
C ALA A 145 -10.92 -23.88 -10.72
N LEU A 146 -11.05 -25.20 -10.89
CA LEU A 146 -9.93 -26.09 -11.18
C LEU A 146 -9.30 -25.78 -12.55
N LEU A 147 -10.13 -25.57 -13.58
CA LEU A 147 -9.67 -25.19 -14.91
C LEU A 147 -8.94 -23.84 -14.92
N LEU A 148 -9.48 -22.84 -14.20
CA LEU A 148 -8.86 -21.54 -14.05
C LEU A 148 -7.54 -21.63 -13.26
N ALA A 149 -7.48 -22.50 -12.25
CA ALA A 149 -6.25 -22.74 -11.48
C ALA A 149 -5.17 -23.38 -12.35
N ALA A 150 -5.54 -24.39 -13.17
CA ALA A 150 -4.63 -25.03 -14.11
C ALA A 150 -4.10 -24.03 -15.15
N GLY A 151 -4.98 -23.20 -15.75
CA GLY A 151 -4.58 -22.15 -16.68
C GLY A 151 -3.62 -21.14 -16.06
N ARG A 152 -3.87 -20.74 -14.81
CA ARG A 152 -2.96 -19.85 -14.04
C ARG A 152 -1.59 -20.50 -13.80
N SER A 153 -1.58 -21.80 -13.49
CA SER A 153 -0.34 -22.55 -13.26
C SER A 153 0.49 -22.67 -14.53
N LEU A 154 -0.15 -22.99 -15.67
CA LEU A 154 0.48 -23.02 -16.98
C LEU A 154 1.02 -21.65 -17.37
N PHE A 155 0.26 -20.59 -17.17
CA PHE A 155 0.70 -19.22 -17.44
C PHE A 155 1.89 -18.84 -16.55
N ALA A 156 1.84 -19.15 -15.25
CA ALA A 156 2.95 -18.91 -14.35
C ALA A 156 4.21 -19.66 -14.77
N LEU A 157 4.06 -20.93 -15.23
CA LEU A 157 5.14 -21.73 -15.77
C LEU A 157 5.73 -21.08 -17.04
N ALA A 158 4.88 -20.65 -17.97
CA ALA A 158 5.31 -19.94 -19.18
C ALA A 158 6.05 -18.63 -18.84
N CYS A 159 5.57 -17.86 -17.86
CA CYS A 159 6.23 -16.63 -17.39
C CYS A 159 7.61 -16.92 -16.78
N THR A 160 7.79 -18.08 -16.15
CA THR A 160 9.05 -18.46 -15.50
C THR A 160 10.06 -19.03 -16.53
N HIS A 161 9.60 -19.90 -17.43
CA HIS A 161 10.50 -20.65 -18.32
C HIS A 161 10.65 -20.04 -19.72
N ALA A 162 9.68 -19.25 -20.17
CA ALA A 162 9.70 -18.61 -21.47
C ALA A 162 9.26 -17.13 -21.43
N PRO A 163 9.81 -16.29 -20.53
CA PRO A 163 9.34 -14.92 -20.32
C PRO A 163 9.42 -14.05 -21.59
N ARG A 164 10.47 -14.24 -22.39
CA ARG A 164 10.63 -13.51 -23.68
C ARG A 164 9.54 -13.86 -24.69
N ALA A 165 9.08 -15.12 -24.73
CA ALA A 165 7.98 -15.54 -25.60
C ALA A 165 6.66 -14.93 -25.14
N VAL A 166 6.40 -14.93 -23.82
CA VAL A 166 5.23 -14.27 -23.24
C VAL A 166 5.26 -12.77 -23.51
N ASP A 167 6.39 -12.09 -23.36
CA ASP A 167 6.52 -10.66 -23.69
C ASP A 167 6.28 -10.37 -25.18
N ARG A 168 6.71 -11.27 -26.08
CA ARG A 168 6.45 -11.15 -27.52
C ARG A 168 4.95 -11.26 -27.78
N VAL A 169 4.28 -12.25 -27.22
CA VAL A 169 2.82 -12.41 -27.36
C VAL A 169 2.08 -11.21 -26.76
N ARG A 170 2.48 -10.75 -25.58
CA ARG A 170 1.90 -9.54 -24.95
C ARG A 170 2.02 -8.30 -25.85
N ARG A 171 3.13 -8.14 -26.60
CA ARG A 171 3.32 -7.03 -27.52
C ARG A 171 2.45 -7.13 -28.78
N LEU A 172 2.09 -8.32 -29.21
CA LEU A 172 1.24 -8.54 -30.38
C LEU A 172 -0.26 -8.37 -30.07
N LEU A 173 -0.65 -8.48 -28.81
CA LEU A 173 -2.06 -8.33 -28.42
C LEU A 173 -2.48 -6.86 -28.44
N PRO A 174 -3.71 -6.54 -28.92
CA PRO A 174 -4.31 -5.23 -28.77
C PRO A 174 -4.32 -4.78 -27.31
N ASP A 175 -4.25 -3.48 -27.07
CA ASP A 175 -4.20 -2.92 -25.72
C ASP A 175 -5.33 -3.41 -24.82
N THR A 176 -6.51 -3.62 -25.36
CA THR A 176 -7.68 -4.18 -24.66
C THR A 176 -7.49 -5.62 -24.19
N HIS A 177 -6.64 -6.43 -24.87
CA HIS A 177 -6.40 -7.84 -24.55
C HIS A 177 -5.10 -8.09 -23.76
N ARG A 178 -4.17 -7.14 -23.77
CA ARG A 178 -2.92 -7.24 -22.99
C ARG A 178 -3.18 -7.34 -21.50
N TYR A 179 -4.35 -6.88 -21.05
CA TYR A 179 -4.81 -6.95 -19.65
C TYR A 179 -5.51 -8.28 -19.32
N THR A 180 -5.99 -9.04 -20.29
CA THR A 180 -6.70 -10.30 -20.05
C THR A 180 -5.77 -11.45 -19.67
N LEU A 181 -4.47 -11.35 -19.96
CA LEU A 181 -3.46 -12.29 -19.47
C LEU A 181 -3.12 -12.08 -17.98
N ILE A 182 -3.42 -10.89 -17.46
CA ILE A 182 -3.52 -10.65 -16.02
C ILE A 182 -5.00 -10.80 -15.69
N PRO A 183 -5.40 -11.61 -14.69
CA PRO A 183 -6.82 -11.83 -14.41
C PRO A 183 -7.58 -10.49 -14.41
N ARG A 184 -8.68 -10.39 -15.19
CA ARG A 184 -9.53 -9.16 -15.31
C ARG A 184 -9.91 -8.57 -13.96
N THR A 185 -9.93 -9.41 -12.93
CA THR A 185 -10.11 -9.07 -11.54
C THR A 185 -9.00 -8.17 -10.97
N ALA A 186 -7.78 -8.15 -11.58
CA ALA A 186 -6.68 -7.30 -11.09
C ALA A 186 -6.81 -5.84 -11.54
N THR A 187 -7.49 -5.60 -12.65
CA THR A 187 -7.48 -4.28 -13.28
C THR A 187 -8.79 -3.52 -13.11
N GLY A 188 -9.86 -4.15 -12.60
CA GLY A 188 -11.18 -3.54 -12.58
C GLY A 188 -11.54 -3.00 -13.98
N ALA A 189 -11.45 -3.86 -15.01
CA ALA A 189 -11.36 -3.48 -16.40
C ALA A 189 -12.54 -2.65 -16.94
N ASP A 190 -13.62 -2.55 -16.18
CA ASP A 190 -14.82 -1.84 -16.66
C ASP A 190 -14.92 -0.37 -16.22
N ASP A 191 -14.11 0.11 -15.23
CA ASP A 191 -14.37 1.42 -14.63
C ASP A 191 -13.12 2.26 -14.27
N GLY A 192 -11.93 1.87 -14.67
CA GLY A 192 -10.72 2.59 -14.27
C GLY A 192 -10.21 3.58 -15.31
N PRO A 193 -9.89 4.84 -14.94
CA PRO A 193 -9.15 5.72 -15.80
C PRO A 193 -7.73 5.19 -16.10
N PRO A 194 -7.09 5.69 -17.16
CA PRO A 194 -5.88 5.18 -17.82
C PRO A 194 -4.61 4.86 -17.00
N PRO A 195 -4.45 5.21 -15.70
CA PRO A 195 -3.14 5.05 -15.01
C PRO A 195 -2.66 3.60 -14.92
N CYS A 196 -3.56 2.63 -14.86
CA CYS A 196 -3.16 1.22 -14.81
C CYS A 196 -2.67 0.66 -16.15
N ARG A 197 -3.02 1.32 -17.26
CA ARG A 197 -2.65 0.85 -18.61
C ARG A 197 -1.15 0.95 -18.90
N HIS A 198 -0.48 1.97 -18.38
CA HIS A 198 0.96 2.19 -18.62
C HIS A 198 1.84 1.21 -17.88
N ALA A 199 1.48 0.85 -16.65
CA ALA A 199 2.31 0.03 -15.79
C ALA A 199 2.52 -1.40 -16.30
N VAL A 200 1.45 -2.03 -16.74
CA VAL A 200 1.49 -3.41 -17.25
C VAL A 200 2.32 -3.53 -18.54
N ARG A 201 2.47 -2.43 -19.31
CA ARG A 201 3.25 -2.41 -20.55
C ARG A 201 4.75 -2.50 -20.33
N HIS A 202 5.25 -2.00 -19.22
CA HIS A 202 6.68 -1.73 -19.00
C HIS A 202 7.36 -2.69 -18.04
N THR A 203 6.61 -3.48 -17.24
CA THR A 203 7.21 -4.47 -16.37
C THR A 203 7.47 -5.76 -17.15
N PRO A 204 8.74 -6.20 -17.30
CA PRO A 204 9.07 -7.44 -17.97
C PRO A 204 8.39 -8.64 -17.30
N THR A 205 7.98 -9.63 -18.11
CA THR A 205 7.30 -10.83 -17.59
C THR A 205 8.16 -11.62 -16.61
N ALA A 206 9.48 -11.66 -16.82
CA ALA A 206 10.40 -12.32 -15.90
C ALA A 206 10.37 -11.70 -14.49
N ASP A 207 10.32 -10.37 -14.41
CA ASP A 207 10.29 -9.65 -13.12
C ASP A 207 8.95 -9.82 -12.41
N LEU A 208 7.84 -9.82 -13.17
CA LEU A 208 6.53 -10.17 -12.63
C LEU A 208 6.52 -11.61 -12.10
N ALA A 209 7.12 -12.56 -12.80
CA ALA A 209 7.19 -13.95 -12.37
C ALA A 209 8.02 -14.08 -11.09
N ALA A 210 9.18 -13.45 -11.01
CA ALA A 210 10.02 -13.42 -9.80
C ALA A 210 9.29 -12.82 -8.61
N LEU A 211 8.60 -11.70 -8.83
CA LEU A 211 7.78 -11.05 -7.80
C LEU A 211 6.63 -11.96 -7.33
N TRP A 212 5.95 -12.66 -8.25
CA TRP A 212 4.91 -13.62 -7.91
C TRP A 212 5.44 -14.81 -7.11
N GLN A 213 6.65 -15.29 -7.39
CA GLN A 213 7.31 -16.33 -6.60
C GLN A 213 7.59 -15.83 -5.17
N SER A 214 8.13 -14.60 -5.05
CA SER A 214 8.35 -13.96 -3.75
C SER A 214 7.03 -13.78 -2.98
N LEU A 215 5.96 -13.33 -3.65
CA LEU A 215 4.63 -13.18 -3.07
C LEU A 215 4.06 -14.52 -2.56
N ARG A 216 4.24 -15.61 -3.30
CA ARG A 216 3.78 -16.95 -2.88
C ARG A 216 4.50 -17.43 -1.62
N GLY A 217 5.78 -17.20 -1.54
CA GLY A 217 6.63 -17.57 -0.39
C GLY A 217 6.50 -16.65 0.81
N TYR A 218 5.95 -15.47 0.62
CA TYR A 218 5.91 -14.46 1.67
C TYR A 218 5.13 -14.90 2.90
N ARG A 219 5.73 -14.70 4.05
CA ARG A 219 5.10 -14.82 5.38
C ARG A 219 5.54 -13.64 6.20
N ALA A 220 4.60 -12.87 6.69
CA ALA A 220 4.92 -11.76 7.60
C ALA A 220 5.50 -12.32 8.92
N ARG A 221 6.84 -12.32 8.99
CA ARG A 221 7.59 -12.99 10.07
C ARG A 221 7.51 -12.27 11.40
N ARG A 222 7.32 -10.95 11.38
CA ARG A 222 7.37 -10.08 12.57
C ARG A 222 6.15 -9.17 12.68
N LEU A 223 4.95 -9.73 12.48
CA LEU A 223 3.70 -8.94 12.58
C LEU A 223 3.54 -8.23 13.93
N ALA A 224 4.02 -8.83 15.01
CA ALA A 224 3.96 -8.24 16.34
C ALA A 224 4.58 -6.83 16.43
N VAL A 225 5.52 -6.51 15.54
CA VAL A 225 6.08 -5.17 15.43
C VAL A 225 5.01 -4.12 15.11
N LEU A 226 3.99 -4.48 14.31
CA LEU A 226 2.90 -3.58 13.95
C LEU A 226 1.93 -3.32 15.11
N GLU A 227 1.90 -4.15 16.14
CA GLU A 227 1.08 -3.92 17.34
C GLU A 227 1.44 -2.62 18.05
N GLN A 228 2.71 -2.18 17.94
CA GLN A 228 3.18 -0.90 18.49
C GLN A 228 2.46 0.32 17.87
N LEU A 229 1.85 0.15 16.70
CA LEU A 229 1.04 1.20 16.09
C LEU A 229 -0.35 1.32 16.73
N GLY A 230 -0.88 0.24 17.30
CA GLY A 230 -2.19 0.24 17.94
C GLY A 230 -3.27 0.78 17.01
N GLY A 231 -4.14 1.65 17.51
CA GLY A 231 -5.20 2.30 16.75
C GLY A 231 -4.73 3.24 15.63
N ARG A 232 -3.41 3.45 15.46
CA ARG A 232 -2.80 4.15 14.34
C ARG A 232 -2.63 3.26 13.09
N LEU A 233 -2.85 1.95 13.23
CA LEU A 233 -2.90 1.00 12.11
C LEU A 233 -4.34 0.83 11.64
N LEU A 234 -4.57 1.08 10.35
CA LEU A 234 -5.88 0.91 9.71
C LEU A 234 -5.76 -0.11 8.57
N LEU A 235 -6.55 -1.15 8.66
CA LEU A 235 -6.69 -2.19 7.64
C LEU A 235 -7.98 -1.93 6.86
N ILE A 236 -7.91 -1.86 5.53
CA ILE A 236 -9.10 -1.65 4.69
C ILE A 236 -9.12 -2.72 3.60
N ALA A 237 -10.27 -3.35 3.39
CA ALA A 237 -10.47 -4.30 2.28
C ALA A 237 -11.81 -4.09 1.60
N GLY A 238 -11.86 -4.40 0.30
CA GLY A 238 -13.13 -4.49 -0.43
C GLY A 238 -13.82 -5.82 -0.10
N ALA A 239 -15.15 -5.77 0.10
CA ALA A 239 -15.94 -6.96 0.41
C ALA A 239 -15.89 -8.01 -0.73
N ASP A 240 -15.82 -7.54 -1.98
CA ASP A 240 -15.85 -8.36 -3.18
C ASP A 240 -14.45 -8.54 -3.81
N ASP A 241 -13.38 -8.31 -3.03
CA ASP A 241 -12.01 -8.50 -3.50
C ASP A 241 -11.73 -9.99 -3.73
N GLN A 242 -11.55 -10.37 -5.00
CA GLN A 242 -11.25 -11.74 -5.41
C GLN A 242 -9.75 -12.03 -5.49
N HIS A 243 -8.88 -11.01 -5.37
CA HIS A 243 -7.43 -11.18 -5.39
C HIS A 243 -6.87 -11.42 -4.00
N ILE A 244 -7.25 -10.53 -3.07
CA ILE A 244 -6.99 -10.69 -1.65
C ILE A 244 -8.35 -10.63 -0.96
N PRO A 245 -9.07 -11.76 -0.88
CA PRO A 245 -10.37 -11.81 -0.24
C PRO A 245 -10.36 -11.14 1.13
N ALA A 246 -11.42 -10.40 1.46
CA ALA A 246 -11.54 -9.67 2.72
C ALA A 246 -11.27 -10.55 3.96
N ALA A 247 -11.48 -11.86 3.83
CA ALA A 247 -11.13 -12.84 4.87
C ALA A 247 -9.65 -12.79 5.27
N HIS A 248 -8.72 -12.53 4.33
CA HIS A 248 -7.29 -12.41 4.64
C HIS A 248 -7.00 -11.16 5.48
N THR A 249 -7.62 -10.02 5.13
CA THR A 249 -7.48 -8.80 5.92
C THR A 249 -8.12 -8.94 7.30
N LYS A 250 -9.25 -9.66 7.41
CA LYS A 250 -9.86 -10.01 8.70
C LYS A 250 -8.94 -10.89 9.54
N GLN A 251 -8.31 -11.91 8.94
CA GLN A 251 -7.31 -12.76 9.63
C GLN A 251 -6.10 -11.93 10.10
N LEU A 252 -5.65 -10.97 9.31
CA LEU A 252 -4.60 -10.04 9.72
C LEU A 252 -5.05 -9.19 10.91
N ALA A 253 -6.28 -8.68 10.91
CA ALA A 253 -6.86 -7.93 12.03
C ALA A 253 -6.95 -8.77 13.31
N HIS A 254 -7.33 -10.04 13.21
CA HIS A 254 -7.32 -10.94 14.38
C HIS A 254 -5.93 -11.12 15.01
N ARG A 255 -4.87 -11.04 14.20
CA ARG A 255 -3.49 -11.11 14.67
C ARG A 255 -2.96 -9.76 15.17
N LEU A 256 -3.68 -8.67 14.93
CA LEU A 256 -3.34 -7.29 15.31
C LEU A 256 -4.57 -6.64 15.95
N PRO A 257 -4.97 -7.07 17.15
CA PRO A 257 -6.27 -6.72 17.74
C PRO A 257 -6.44 -5.22 18.03
N ALA A 258 -5.35 -4.47 18.19
CA ALA A 258 -5.40 -3.02 18.35
C ALA A 258 -5.54 -2.25 17.03
N ALA A 259 -5.39 -2.91 15.87
CA ALA A 259 -5.61 -2.30 14.57
C ALA A 259 -7.09 -2.09 14.28
N ARG A 260 -7.41 -1.01 13.58
CA ARG A 260 -8.77 -0.77 13.09
C ARG A 260 -9.00 -1.49 11.76
N LEU A 261 -10.16 -2.10 11.58
CA LEU A 261 -10.57 -2.79 10.38
C LEU A 261 -11.79 -2.10 9.75
N GLU A 262 -11.73 -1.86 8.44
CA GLU A 262 -12.84 -1.34 7.64
C GLU A 262 -13.04 -2.23 6.41
N ILE A 263 -14.25 -2.77 6.22
CA ILE A 263 -14.63 -3.53 5.03
C ILE A 263 -15.58 -2.67 4.20
N VAL A 264 -15.14 -2.33 2.99
CA VAL A 264 -15.93 -1.48 2.08
C VAL A 264 -16.86 -2.36 1.24
N PRO A 265 -18.18 -2.22 1.37
CA PRO A 265 -19.14 -3.06 0.65
C PRO A 265 -19.07 -2.79 -0.87
N ARG A 266 -19.48 -3.78 -1.67
CA ARG A 266 -19.54 -3.70 -3.14
C ARG A 266 -18.26 -3.16 -3.78
N THR A 267 -17.11 -3.56 -3.24
CA THR A 267 -15.80 -3.05 -3.66
C THR A 267 -14.85 -4.21 -3.90
N THR A 268 -14.19 -4.17 -5.05
CA THR A 268 -13.19 -5.15 -5.49
C THR A 268 -11.78 -4.75 -5.05
N HIS A 269 -10.75 -5.42 -5.61
CA HIS A 269 -9.35 -5.08 -5.40
C HIS A 269 -8.95 -3.66 -5.82
N ALA A 270 -9.74 -3.02 -6.70
CA ALA A 270 -9.51 -1.66 -7.19
C ALA A 270 -9.91 -0.56 -6.19
N LEU A 271 -9.88 -0.85 -4.90
CA LEU A 271 -10.30 0.04 -3.80
C LEU A 271 -9.75 1.48 -3.91
N PRO A 272 -8.43 1.73 -4.15
CA PRO A 272 -7.92 3.10 -4.26
C PRO A 272 -8.48 3.85 -5.47
N ILE A 273 -8.82 3.12 -6.54
CA ILE A 273 -9.34 3.73 -7.78
C ILE A 273 -10.82 4.06 -7.64
N ARG A 274 -11.60 3.16 -7.04
CA ARG A 274 -13.06 3.31 -6.92
C ARG A 274 -13.51 4.23 -5.80
N HIS A 275 -12.70 4.35 -4.74
CA HIS A 275 -13.02 5.13 -3.56
C HIS A 275 -11.91 6.13 -3.19
N PRO A 276 -11.42 6.97 -4.14
CA PRO A 276 -10.28 7.85 -3.88
C PRO A 276 -10.55 8.86 -2.76
N ALA A 277 -11.75 9.40 -2.67
CA ALA A 277 -12.14 10.35 -1.62
C ALA A 277 -12.15 9.68 -0.24
N LEU A 278 -12.73 8.48 -0.12
CA LEU A 278 -12.75 7.71 1.11
C LEU A 278 -11.33 7.42 1.61
N ILE A 279 -10.50 6.86 0.74
CA ILE A 279 -9.13 6.47 1.10
C ILE A 279 -8.29 7.69 1.48
N SER A 280 -8.36 8.78 0.69
CA SER A 280 -7.66 10.01 1.01
C SER A 280 -8.11 10.59 2.37
N ALA A 281 -9.41 10.56 2.67
CA ALA A 281 -9.93 11.04 3.95
C ALA A 281 -9.42 10.19 5.14
N ARG A 282 -9.31 8.85 4.97
CA ARG A 282 -8.74 7.97 6.01
C ARG A 282 -7.26 8.26 6.25
N ILE A 283 -6.49 8.43 5.17
CA ILE A 283 -5.06 8.79 5.24
C ILE A 283 -4.90 10.15 5.91
N ALA A 284 -5.65 11.16 5.46
CA ALA A 284 -5.59 12.52 6.01
C ALA A 284 -5.94 12.57 7.50
N ARG A 285 -6.95 11.78 7.93
CA ARG A 285 -7.33 11.70 9.35
C ARG A 285 -6.20 11.18 10.23
N LEU A 286 -5.48 10.15 9.76
CA LEU A 286 -4.31 9.64 10.48
C LEU A 286 -3.17 10.65 10.46
N ALA A 287 -2.98 11.34 9.33
CA ALA A 287 -1.93 12.32 9.17
C ALA A 287 -2.15 13.57 10.04
N ALA A 288 -3.39 13.99 10.24
CA ALA A 288 -3.70 15.11 11.12
C ALA A 288 -3.39 14.83 12.61
N GLY A 289 -3.24 13.56 12.99
CA GLY A 289 -3.05 13.17 14.38
C GLY A 289 -4.32 13.35 15.24
N PRO A 290 -4.22 13.09 16.54
CA PRO A 290 -5.31 13.39 17.46
C PRO A 290 -5.56 14.90 17.46
N LYS A 291 -6.83 15.30 17.38
CA LYS A 291 -7.20 16.71 17.59
C LYS A 291 -6.69 17.14 18.97
N PRO A 292 -6.05 18.32 19.09
CA PRO A 292 -5.78 18.86 20.40
C PRO A 292 -7.09 18.85 21.19
N ARG A 293 -7.07 18.30 22.40
CA ARG A 293 -8.21 18.45 23.30
C ARG A 293 -8.44 19.95 23.43
N PRO A 294 -9.67 20.45 23.29
CA PRO A 294 -9.93 21.84 23.61
C PRO A 294 -9.41 22.05 25.03
N HIS A 295 -8.51 22.99 25.21
CA HIS A 295 -8.18 23.47 26.53
C HIS A 295 -9.51 23.88 27.16
N LEU A 296 -9.98 23.11 28.12
CA LEU A 296 -10.98 23.61 29.04
C LEU A 296 -10.30 24.80 29.73
N THR A 297 -10.49 25.98 29.18
CA THR A 297 -10.24 27.21 29.93
C THR A 297 -11.09 27.04 31.18
N LYS A 298 -10.43 26.94 32.33
CA LYS A 298 -11.13 27.04 33.60
C LYS A 298 -11.90 28.33 33.51
N ASP A 299 -13.21 28.23 33.49
CA ASP A 299 -14.08 29.39 33.53
C ASP A 299 -13.77 30.10 34.86
N PRO A 300 -13.26 31.36 34.85
CA PRO A 300 -12.93 32.05 36.09
C PRO A 300 -14.16 32.43 36.93
N SER A 301 -15.36 32.14 36.43
CA SER A 301 -16.63 32.47 37.08
C SER A 301 -17.13 31.46 38.13
N PHE A 302 -16.41 30.32 38.38
CA PHE A 302 -16.72 29.45 39.48
C PHE A 302 -15.69 29.63 40.60
N PRO A 303 -16.02 30.35 41.71
CA PRO A 303 -15.17 30.42 42.87
C PRO A 303 -15.15 29.07 43.59
N ASN A 304 -13.95 28.64 44.02
CA ASN A 304 -13.75 27.47 44.87
C ASN A 304 -14.60 27.61 46.13
N SER A 305 -15.69 26.87 46.25
CA SER A 305 -16.37 26.68 47.53
C SER A 305 -15.62 25.60 48.29
N PRO A 306 -15.16 25.88 49.51
CA PRO A 306 -14.57 24.86 50.36
C PRO A 306 -15.67 23.91 50.85
N ILE A 307 -15.54 22.64 50.56
CA ILE A 307 -16.36 21.60 51.18
C ILE A 307 -15.83 21.44 52.61
N SER A 308 -16.59 21.97 53.55
CA SER A 308 -16.38 21.69 54.98
C SER A 308 -16.81 20.25 55.28
N GLU A 309 -15.87 19.41 55.65
CA GLU A 309 -16.14 18.14 56.30
C GLU A 309 -16.80 18.42 57.65
N GLN A 310 -18.01 17.93 57.83
CA GLN A 310 -18.58 17.67 59.12
C GLN A 310 -19.30 16.33 59.04
N PHE A 311 -18.62 15.31 59.60
CA PHE A 311 -19.26 14.07 60.01
C PHE A 311 -19.28 14.04 61.53
N HIS A 312 -20.48 13.99 62.07
CA HIS A 312 -20.78 13.38 63.36
C HIS A 312 -21.40 12.02 63.13
#